data_f3408ff7ebcf7cab51117c5805905e34
#
_entry.id   f3408ff7ebcf7cab51117c5805905e34
#
_cell.length_a   1.000
_cell.length_b   1.000
_cell.length_c   1.000
_cell.angle_alpha   90.00
_cell.angle_beta   90.00
_cell.angle_gamma   90.00
#
_symmetry.space_group_name_H-M   'P 1'
#
loop_
_entity.id
_entity.type
_entity.pdbx_description
1 polymer ?
#
loop_
_entity_poly.entity_id
_entity_poly.type
_entity_poly.pdbx_seq_one_letter_code
_entity_poly.pdbx_strand_id
1 'polypeptide(L)'
;GSSGWAQGGIAAVLADDDSFAAHIEDTLVAGAGLCDLATTRFVVENAPESIAWLRGLGVPFTLEGDQLHLTREGGHSARRIAHVTDATGAAVQRTLIDVVRSTPGITLFEQHTLVDLITTRKLGLPGNRCLGLYALDSDTDEVVTFRAPQTILATGGAGKVYLYTTNPDTATGDGIAAA
;
A
#
# COMPACT_ATOMS: atom_id res chain seq x y z
N GLY A 1 7.78 -0.50 -6.65
CA GLY A 1 7.23 -1.38 -5.60
C GLY A 1 6.11 -2.29 -6.12
N SER A 2 5.62 -3.21 -5.30
CA SER A 2 4.62 -4.22 -5.69
C SER A 2 3.30 -3.61 -6.20
N SER A 3 2.91 -2.45 -5.71
CA SER A 3 1.68 -1.77 -6.14
C SER A 3 1.64 -1.49 -7.64
N GLY A 4 2.77 -1.09 -8.23
CA GLY A 4 2.85 -0.82 -9.67
C GLY A 4 2.70 -2.05 -10.57
N TRP A 5 2.82 -3.26 -10.01
CA TRP A 5 2.69 -4.53 -10.71
C TRP A 5 1.30 -5.16 -10.56
N ALA A 6 0.47 -4.61 -9.66
CA ALA A 6 -0.89 -5.11 -9.43
C ALA A 6 -1.77 -4.85 -10.65
N GLN A 7 -2.24 -5.94 -11.29
CA GLN A 7 -3.07 -5.89 -12.51
C GLN A 7 -4.56 -5.90 -12.17
N GLY A 8 -4.96 -6.61 -11.12
CA GLY A 8 -6.34 -6.70 -10.67
C GLY A 8 -6.92 -5.35 -10.23
N GLY A 9 -7.98 -5.37 -9.47
CA GLY A 9 -8.60 -4.16 -8.98
C GLY A 9 -8.61 -4.08 -7.45
N ILE A 10 -9.45 -3.20 -6.95
CA ILE A 10 -9.66 -2.97 -5.52
C ILE A 10 -11.09 -3.36 -5.19
N ALA A 11 -11.24 -4.30 -4.25
CA ALA A 11 -12.55 -4.76 -3.81
C ALA A 11 -13.20 -3.75 -2.86
N ALA A 12 -14.43 -3.34 -3.15
CA ALA A 12 -15.25 -2.51 -2.28
C ALA A 12 -16.74 -2.75 -2.52
N VAL A 13 -17.56 -2.66 -1.50
CA VAL A 13 -19.02 -2.76 -1.60
C VAL A 13 -19.55 -1.44 -2.15
N LEU A 14 -19.85 -1.38 -3.44
CA LEU A 14 -20.24 -0.18 -4.17
C LEU A 14 -21.57 -0.32 -4.92
N ALA A 15 -22.07 -1.55 -5.06
CA ALA A 15 -23.33 -1.85 -5.75
C ALA A 15 -24.43 -2.21 -4.72
N ASP A 16 -25.69 -1.92 -5.06
CA ASP A 16 -26.86 -2.14 -4.18
C ASP A 16 -27.15 -3.64 -3.96
N ASP A 17 -26.71 -4.50 -4.84
CA ASP A 17 -26.87 -5.97 -4.78
C ASP A 17 -25.73 -6.66 -4.00
N ASP A 18 -24.80 -5.89 -3.41
CA ASP A 18 -23.69 -6.40 -2.58
C ASP A 18 -23.86 -5.96 -1.11
N SER A 19 -23.09 -6.56 -0.20
CA SER A 19 -23.11 -6.21 1.22
C SER A 19 -21.75 -6.37 1.89
N PHE A 20 -21.51 -5.57 2.94
CA PHE A 20 -20.32 -5.75 3.79
C PHE A 20 -20.25 -7.15 4.39
N ALA A 21 -21.38 -7.72 4.80
CA ALA A 21 -21.42 -9.07 5.35
C ALA A 21 -20.95 -10.11 4.34
N ALA A 22 -21.41 -10.03 3.09
CA ALA A 22 -20.98 -10.94 2.03
C ALA A 22 -19.47 -10.78 1.71
N HIS A 23 -18.97 -9.55 1.65
CA HIS A 23 -17.55 -9.29 1.40
C HIS A 23 -16.65 -9.77 2.55
N ILE A 24 -17.08 -9.59 3.81
CA ILE A 24 -16.36 -10.10 4.98
C ILE A 24 -16.30 -11.63 4.93
N GLU A 25 -17.44 -12.29 4.67
CA GLU A 25 -17.50 -13.76 4.58
C GLU A 25 -16.59 -14.29 3.46
N ASP A 26 -16.65 -13.73 2.26
CA ASP A 26 -15.77 -14.08 1.15
C ASP A 26 -14.29 -13.97 1.54
N THR A 27 -13.93 -12.90 2.27
CA THR A 27 -12.56 -12.66 2.72
C THR A 27 -12.12 -13.69 3.76
N LEU A 28 -12.98 -14.05 4.71
CA LEU A 28 -12.68 -15.05 5.73
C LEU A 28 -12.53 -16.45 5.12
N VAL A 29 -13.39 -16.79 4.16
CA VAL A 29 -13.31 -18.07 3.43
C VAL A 29 -12.00 -18.14 2.64
N ALA A 30 -11.68 -17.12 1.85
CA ALA A 30 -10.44 -17.07 1.08
C ALA A 30 -9.18 -17.08 1.96
N GLY A 31 -9.25 -16.46 3.12
CA GLY A 31 -8.15 -16.37 4.08
C GLY A 31 -7.92 -17.65 4.88
N ALA A 32 -8.80 -18.65 4.78
CA ALA A 32 -8.63 -19.99 5.36
C ALA A 32 -8.18 -20.00 6.84
N GLY A 33 -8.74 -19.12 7.66
CA GLY A 33 -8.47 -19.01 9.09
C GLY A 33 -7.28 -18.11 9.46
N LEU A 34 -6.64 -17.45 8.50
CA LEU A 34 -5.54 -16.51 8.75
C LEU A 34 -6.01 -15.06 8.97
N CYS A 35 -7.30 -14.77 8.73
CA CYS A 35 -7.85 -13.42 8.86
C CYS A 35 -8.20 -13.09 10.33
N ASP A 36 -7.84 -11.88 10.76
CA ASP A 36 -8.44 -11.26 11.94
C ASP A 36 -9.78 -10.62 11.57
N LEU A 37 -10.86 -11.04 12.23
CA LEU A 37 -12.22 -10.60 11.90
C LEU A 37 -12.41 -9.08 12.09
N ALA A 38 -11.85 -8.50 13.16
CA ALA A 38 -12.01 -7.08 13.45
C ALA A 38 -11.32 -6.22 12.39
N THR A 39 -10.10 -6.61 12.01
CA THR A 39 -9.33 -5.96 10.93
C THR A 39 -10.02 -6.13 9.57
N THR A 40 -10.50 -7.34 9.25
CA THR A 40 -11.24 -7.60 8.00
C THR A 40 -12.47 -6.71 7.91
N ARG A 41 -13.28 -6.63 8.97
CA ARG A 41 -14.45 -5.76 9.04
C ARG A 41 -14.07 -4.30 8.82
N PHE A 42 -13.07 -3.81 9.55
CA PHE A 42 -12.60 -2.43 9.44
C PHE A 42 -12.18 -2.10 7.99
N VAL A 43 -11.39 -2.95 7.35
CA VAL A 43 -10.94 -2.72 5.97
C VAL A 43 -12.10 -2.73 4.99
N VAL A 44 -12.99 -3.72 5.08
CA VAL A 44 -14.13 -3.86 4.17
C VAL A 44 -15.12 -2.70 4.30
N GLU A 45 -15.44 -2.27 5.52
CA GLU A 45 -16.40 -1.19 5.77
C GLU A 45 -15.86 0.19 5.34
N ASN A 46 -14.54 0.39 5.34
CA ASN A 46 -13.90 1.66 4.93
C ASN A 46 -13.43 1.67 3.46
N ALA A 47 -13.55 0.55 2.74
CA ALA A 47 -13.11 0.46 1.34
C ALA A 47 -13.88 1.42 0.40
N PRO A 48 -15.21 1.61 0.50
CA PRO A 48 -15.93 2.54 -0.37
C PRO A 48 -15.43 3.98 -0.27
N GLU A 49 -15.16 4.46 0.94
CA GLU A 49 -14.61 5.81 1.15
C GLU A 49 -13.20 5.93 0.53
N SER A 50 -12.38 4.89 0.67
CA SER A 50 -11.04 4.85 0.07
C SER A 50 -11.09 4.91 -1.46
N ILE A 51 -12.04 4.22 -2.10
CA ILE A 51 -12.25 4.29 -3.56
C ILE A 51 -12.72 5.69 -3.96
N ALA A 52 -13.66 6.27 -3.23
CA ALA A 52 -14.14 7.63 -3.49
C ALA A 52 -13.00 8.66 -3.38
N TRP A 53 -12.14 8.52 -2.38
CA TRP A 53 -10.95 9.34 -2.21
C TRP A 53 -9.97 9.20 -3.38
N LEU A 54 -9.61 7.98 -3.79
CA LEU A 54 -8.74 7.74 -4.94
C LEU A 54 -9.32 8.33 -6.24
N ARG A 55 -10.64 8.17 -6.44
CA ARG A 55 -11.35 8.78 -7.59
C ARG A 55 -11.28 10.31 -7.53
N GLY A 56 -11.45 10.89 -6.33
CA GLY A 56 -11.32 12.33 -6.10
C GLY A 56 -9.92 12.88 -6.38
N LEU A 57 -8.88 12.06 -6.22
CA LEU A 57 -7.50 12.40 -6.59
C LEU A 57 -7.22 12.26 -8.09
N GLY A 58 -8.15 11.70 -8.87
CA GLY A 58 -8.01 11.56 -10.31
C GLY A 58 -7.55 10.17 -10.79
N VAL A 59 -7.62 9.12 -9.95
CA VAL A 59 -7.40 7.75 -10.44
C VAL A 59 -8.45 7.43 -11.51
N PRO A 60 -8.04 7.06 -12.75
CA PRO A 60 -8.94 6.89 -13.90
C PRO A 60 -9.60 5.50 -13.88
N PHE A 61 -10.39 5.20 -12.84
CA PHE A 61 -11.15 3.96 -12.80
C PHE A 61 -12.05 3.80 -14.03
N THR A 62 -12.21 2.58 -14.50
CA THR A 62 -13.10 2.23 -15.60
C THR A 62 -14.55 2.53 -15.22
N LEU A 63 -15.27 3.22 -16.10
CA LEU A 63 -16.65 3.60 -15.91
C LEU A 63 -17.57 2.88 -16.90
N GLU A 64 -18.81 2.64 -16.47
CA GLU A 64 -19.95 2.29 -17.33
C GLU A 64 -21.00 3.39 -17.15
N GLY A 65 -21.11 4.27 -18.16
CA GLY A 65 -21.83 5.54 -17.97
C GLY A 65 -21.11 6.42 -16.94
N ASP A 66 -21.84 6.88 -15.93
CA ASP A 66 -21.32 7.71 -14.83
C ASP A 66 -20.89 6.89 -13.59
N GLN A 67 -21.15 5.57 -13.60
CA GLN A 67 -20.84 4.69 -12.49
C GLN A 67 -19.54 3.90 -12.72
N LEU A 68 -18.96 3.39 -11.63
CA LEU A 68 -17.81 2.50 -11.71
C LEU A 68 -18.22 1.18 -12.35
N HIS A 69 -17.49 0.76 -13.38
CA HIS A 69 -17.62 -0.59 -13.91
C HIS A 69 -16.96 -1.57 -12.92
N LEU A 70 -17.78 -2.48 -12.36
CA LEU A 70 -17.31 -3.45 -11.37
C LEU A 70 -17.17 -4.81 -12.01
N THR A 71 -16.05 -5.47 -11.76
CA THR A 71 -15.80 -6.86 -12.14
C THR A 71 -15.87 -7.81 -10.95
N ARG A 72 -15.87 -9.10 -11.20
CA ARG A 72 -15.80 -10.15 -10.18
C ARG A 72 -14.57 -11.01 -10.43
N GLU A 73 -13.74 -11.15 -9.43
CA GLU A 73 -12.59 -12.05 -9.43
C GLU A 73 -12.84 -13.28 -8.57
N GLY A 74 -11.93 -14.25 -8.62
CA GLY A 74 -12.02 -15.47 -7.82
C GLY A 74 -12.07 -15.17 -6.32
N GLY A 75 -12.89 -15.95 -5.59
CA GLY A 75 -13.12 -15.75 -4.16
C GLY A 75 -14.18 -14.71 -3.80
N HIS A 76 -14.74 -13.97 -4.78
CA HIS A 76 -15.81 -13.01 -4.56
C HIS A 76 -17.18 -13.54 -4.99
N SER A 77 -18.19 -13.40 -4.13
CA SER A 77 -19.60 -13.76 -4.43
C SER A 77 -20.32 -12.71 -5.28
N ALA A 78 -19.85 -11.45 -5.28
CA ALA A 78 -20.45 -10.32 -5.99
C ALA A 78 -19.44 -9.58 -6.89
N ARG A 79 -19.94 -8.73 -7.81
CA ARG A 79 -19.15 -7.81 -8.62
C ARG A 79 -18.81 -6.59 -7.77
N ARG A 80 -17.59 -6.53 -7.25
CA ARG A 80 -17.16 -5.45 -6.34
C ARG A 80 -15.76 -4.92 -6.62
N ILE A 81 -15.16 -5.32 -7.74
CA ILE A 81 -13.78 -4.95 -8.07
C ILE A 81 -13.79 -3.69 -8.93
N ALA A 82 -13.42 -2.56 -8.33
CA ALA A 82 -13.13 -1.33 -9.06
C ALA A 82 -11.73 -1.44 -9.68
N HIS A 83 -11.59 -1.15 -10.99
CA HIS A 83 -10.35 -1.42 -11.71
C HIS A 83 -10.04 -0.32 -12.75
N VAL A 84 -8.78 -0.29 -13.15
CA VAL A 84 -8.30 0.37 -14.38
C VAL A 84 -7.78 -0.75 -15.26
N THR A 85 -8.25 -0.86 -16.48
CA THR A 85 -7.99 -2.01 -17.38
C THR A 85 -6.53 -2.46 -17.32
N ASP A 86 -6.31 -3.68 -16.79
CA ASP A 86 -5.02 -4.39 -16.62
C ASP A 86 -3.86 -3.60 -15.97
N ALA A 87 -4.14 -2.46 -15.35
CA ALA A 87 -3.11 -1.57 -14.84
C ALA A 87 -3.52 -0.80 -13.57
N THR A 88 -4.44 -1.34 -12.75
CA THR A 88 -4.98 -0.61 -11.59
C THR A 88 -3.90 -0.12 -10.65
N GLY A 89 -2.97 -0.98 -10.26
CA GLY A 89 -1.88 -0.61 -9.36
C GLY A 89 -0.97 0.47 -9.92
N ALA A 90 -0.61 0.37 -11.20
CA ALA A 90 0.22 1.38 -11.88
C ALA A 90 -0.50 2.73 -11.99
N ALA A 91 -1.81 2.73 -12.27
CA ALA A 91 -2.61 3.95 -12.35
C ALA A 91 -2.73 4.64 -10.98
N VAL A 92 -3.05 3.89 -9.93
CA VAL A 92 -3.11 4.39 -8.55
C VAL A 92 -1.76 4.96 -8.13
N GLN A 93 -0.67 4.22 -8.33
CA GLN A 93 0.67 4.66 -7.96
C GLN A 93 1.07 5.94 -8.68
N ARG A 94 0.82 6.05 -9.98
CA ARG A 94 1.14 7.25 -10.77
C ARG A 94 0.38 8.45 -10.25
N THR A 95 -0.93 8.34 -10.10
CA THR A 95 -1.78 9.42 -9.58
C THR A 95 -1.30 9.88 -8.19
N LEU A 96 -1.01 8.96 -7.27
CA LEU A 96 -0.54 9.33 -5.93
C LEU A 96 0.84 10.00 -5.96
N ILE A 97 1.77 9.57 -6.82
CA ILE A 97 3.08 10.22 -6.99
C ILE A 97 2.89 11.64 -7.52
N ASP A 98 2.03 11.86 -8.51
CA ASP A 98 1.78 13.18 -9.07
C ASP A 98 1.15 14.13 -8.03
N VAL A 99 0.22 13.62 -7.21
CA VAL A 99 -0.35 14.36 -6.08
C VAL A 99 0.72 14.72 -5.06
N VAL A 100 1.59 13.78 -4.67
CA VAL A 100 2.69 14.02 -3.72
C VAL A 100 3.62 15.11 -4.25
N ARG A 101 4.03 15.03 -5.53
CA ARG A 101 4.93 16.00 -6.17
C ARG A 101 4.33 17.42 -6.26
N SER A 102 3.00 17.51 -6.36
CA SER A 102 2.30 18.79 -6.44
C SER A 102 1.84 19.35 -5.10
N THR A 103 1.96 18.58 -4.00
CA THR A 103 1.47 19.00 -2.68
C THR A 103 2.52 19.83 -1.94
N PRO A 104 2.25 21.11 -1.61
CA PRO A 104 3.16 21.92 -0.82
C PRO A 104 3.42 21.30 0.56
N GLY A 105 4.67 21.38 1.01
CA GLY A 105 5.10 20.86 2.32
C GLY A 105 5.46 19.38 2.33
N ILE A 106 5.34 18.68 1.20
CA ILE A 106 5.88 17.33 1.02
C ILE A 106 7.20 17.44 0.24
N THR A 107 8.26 16.84 0.78
CA THR A 107 9.54 16.70 0.07
C THR A 107 9.76 15.24 -0.27
N LEU A 108 9.94 14.94 -1.55
CA LEU A 108 10.22 13.59 -2.04
C LEU A 108 11.72 13.44 -2.28
N PHE A 109 12.33 12.46 -1.64
CA PHE A 109 13.71 12.07 -1.83
C PHE A 109 13.75 10.76 -2.61
N GLU A 110 13.89 10.85 -3.93
CA GLU A 110 14.07 9.69 -4.81
C GLU A 110 15.54 9.21 -4.72
N GLN A 111 15.83 7.99 -5.17
CA GLN A 111 17.17 7.37 -5.14
C GLN A 111 17.81 7.29 -3.74
N HIS A 112 16.98 7.30 -2.70
CA HIS A 112 17.43 7.14 -1.32
C HIS A 112 17.04 5.78 -0.77
N THR A 113 18.01 5.02 -0.33
CA THR A 113 17.82 3.66 0.22
C THR A 113 17.96 3.69 1.74
N LEU A 114 16.95 3.17 2.47
CA LEU A 114 17.03 3.03 3.92
C LEU A 114 18.24 2.18 4.32
N VAL A 115 19.11 2.72 5.16
CA VAL A 115 20.26 2.01 5.74
C VAL A 115 19.89 1.46 7.11
N ASP A 116 19.42 2.34 8.02
CA ASP A 116 19.03 1.94 9.37
C ASP A 116 18.16 3.00 10.07
N LEU A 117 17.44 2.58 11.11
CA LEU A 117 16.70 3.50 11.98
C LEU A 117 17.61 4.05 13.08
N ILE A 118 17.48 5.35 13.35
CA ILE A 118 18.12 6.00 14.48
C ILE A 118 17.17 5.87 15.69
N THR A 119 17.53 5.02 16.65
CA THR A 119 16.74 4.88 17.88
C THR A 119 17.55 5.25 19.10
N THR A 120 16.88 5.70 20.18
CA THR A 120 17.55 5.98 21.45
C THR A 120 18.31 4.77 21.96
N ARG A 121 17.78 3.56 21.77
CA ARG A 121 18.45 2.31 22.16
C ARG A 121 19.76 2.09 21.38
N LYS A 122 19.77 2.27 20.07
CA LYS A 122 21.00 2.13 19.23
C LYS A 122 22.06 3.15 19.59
N LEU A 123 21.65 4.33 20.12
CA LEU A 123 22.56 5.38 20.58
C LEU A 123 23.01 5.20 22.05
N GLY A 124 22.62 4.12 22.74
CA GLY A 124 22.94 3.90 24.14
C GLY A 124 22.18 4.83 25.09
N LEU A 125 21.10 5.46 24.66
CA LEU A 125 20.24 6.34 25.45
C LEU A 125 19.07 5.56 26.06
N PRO A 126 18.45 6.03 27.15
CA PRO A 126 17.28 5.39 27.76
C PRO A 126 16.08 5.31 26.80
N GLY A 127 15.32 4.19 26.90
CA GLY A 127 14.11 3.93 26.11
C GLY A 127 14.39 3.39 24.72
N ASN A 128 13.31 3.25 23.90
CA ASN A 128 13.39 2.80 22.52
C ASN A 128 12.50 3.69 21.63
N ARG A 129 12.90 4.94 21.46
CA ARG A 129 12.20 5.93 20.62
C ARG A 129 12.93 6.06 19.29
N CYS A 130 12.19 6.04 18.17
CA CYS A 130 12.73 6.40 16.86
C CYS A 130 12.93 7.92 16.77
N LEU A 131 14.09 8.35 16.29
CA LEU A 131 14.49 9.75 16.14
C LEU A 131 14.65 10.13 14.66
N GLY A 132 14.58 9.17 13.75
CA GLY A 132 14.80 9.32 12.33
C GLY A 132 15.46 8.10 11.71
N LEU A 133 16.15 8.30 10.61
CA LEU A 133 16.79 7.23 9.86
C LEU A 133 18.08 7.71 9.16
N TYR A 134 18.91 6.75 8.79
CA TYR A 134 19.98 6.92 7.81
C TYR A 134 19.52 6.39 6.47
N ALA A 135 19.78 7.14 5.40
CA ALA A 135 19.56 6.70 4.03
C ALA A 135 20.82 6.91 3.19
N LEU A 136 21.09 5.99 2.31
CA LEU A 136 22.11 6.14 1.28
C LEU A 136 21.51 6.89 0.11
N ASP A 137 22.07 8.03 -0.23
CA ASP A 137 21.81 8.73 -1.48
C ASP A 137 22.64 8.05 -2.58
N SER A 138 21.93 7.39 -3.50
CA SER A 138 22.60 6.62 -4.59
C SER A 138 23.19 7.51 -5.68
N ASP A 139 22.85 8.80 -5.73
CA ASP A 139 23.39 9.73 -6.72
C ASP A 139 24.74 10.29 -6.26
N THR A 140 24.94 10.45 -4.95
CA THR A 140 26.19 10.99 -4.37
C THR A 140 27.04 9.93 -3.68
N ASP A 141 26.49 8.74 -3.45
CA ASP A 141 27.12 7.65 -2.65
C ASP A 141 27.40 8.06 -1.19
N GLU A 142 26.60 8.98 -0.65
CA GLU A 142 26.75 9.50 0.70
C GLU A 142 25.58 9.01 1.59
N VAL A 143 25.88 8.81 2.90
CA VAL A 143 24.84 8.50 3.88
C VAL A 143 24.29 9.78 4.46
N VAL A 144 23.00 10.01 4.25
CA VAL A 144 22.25 11.17 4.72
C VAL A 144 21.47 10.83 5.99
N THR A 145 21.43 11.77 6.94
CA THR A 145 20.65 11.65 8.18
C THR A 145 19.34 12.39 8.07
N PHE A 146 18.22 11.68 8.19
CA PHE A 146 16.90 12.27 8.32
C PHE A 146 16.44 12.25 9.78
N ARG A 147 16.14 13.40 10.35
CA ARG A 147 15.62 13.54 11.72
C ARG A 147 14.13 13.87 11.66
N ALA A 148 13.32 13.11 12.39
CA ALA A 148 11.89 13.31 12.44
C ALA A 148 11.31 12.91 13.80
N PRO A 149 10.28 13.62 14.29
CA PRO A 149 9.57 13.23 15.50
C PRO A 149 8.78 11.93 15.36
N GLN A 150 8.42 11.58 14.13
CA GLN A 150 7.74 10.34 13.75
C GLN A 150 8.35 9.78 12.47
N THR A 151 8.47 8.47 12.39
CA THR A 151 8.95 7.75 11.21
C THR A 151 7.95 6.66 10.86
N ILE A 152 7.46 6.65 9.61
CA ILE A 152 6.54 5.63 9.10
C ILE A 152 7.33 4.75 8.14
N LEU A 153 7.39 3.44 8.45
CA LEU A 153 7.95 2.45 7.55
C LEU A 153 6.84 1.90 6.64
N ALA A 154 6.94 2.18 5.34
CA ALA A 154 6.04 1.69 4.31
C ALA A 154 6.84 1.00 3.19
N THR A 155 7.85 0.20 3.56
CA THR A 155 8.89 -0.36 2.70
C THR A 155 8.46 -1.62 1.94
N GLY A 156 7.19 -2.02 2.05
CA GLY A 156 6.67 -3.23 1.41
C GLY A 156 7.06 -4.50 2.17
N GLY A 157 6.93 -5.63 1.49
CA GLY A 157 7.13 -6.95 2.06
C GLY A 157 8.51 -7.55 1.83
N ALA A 158 8.63 -8.84 2.13
CA ALA A 158 9.87 -9.61 2.08
C ALA A 158 9.78 -10.83 1.15
N GLY A 159 8.99 -10.76 0.07
CA GLY A 159 8.78 -11.89 -0.84
C GLY A 159 10.06 -12.47 -1.45
N LYS A 160 11.12 -11.65 -1.58
CA LYS A 160 12.41 -12.08 -2.14
C LYS A 160 13.26 -12.95 -1.21
N VAL A 161 12.83 -13.20 0.03
CA VAL A 161 13.45 -14.20 0.90
C VAL A 161 13.16 -15.63 0.44
N TYR A 162 12.15 -15.82 -0.40
CA TYR A 162 11.81 -17.12 -0.99
C TYR A 162 12.50 -17.32 -2.34
N LEU A 163 12.87 -18.56 -2.64
CA LEU A 163 13.54 -18.92 -3.89
C LEU A 163 12.66 -18.61 -5.12
N TYR A 164 11.35 -18.83 -5.00
CA TYR A 164 10.37 -18.52 -6.04
C TYR A 164 9.34 -17.54 -5.49
N THR A 165 9.14 -16.43 -6.19
CA THR A 165 8.17 -15.40 -5.82
C THR A 165 7.73 -14.62 -7.05
N THR A 166 6.48 -14.18 -7.07
CA THR A 166 5.94 -13.26 -8.07
C THR A 166 6.13 -11.80 -7.67
N ASN A 167 6.66 -11.52 -6.46
CA ASN A 167 6.95 -10.17 -6.02
C ASN A 167 8.12 -9.57 -6.81
N PRO A 168 8.13 -8.24 -7.03
CA PRO A 168 9.25 -7.55 -7.67
C PRO A 168 10.51 -7.64 -6.82
N ASP A 169 11.66 -7.42 -7.44
CA ASP A 169 12.97 -7.51 -6.81
C ASP A 169 13.18 -6.55 -5.64
N THR A 170 12.35 -5.52 -5.55
CA THR A 170 12.34 -4.55 -4.44
C THR A 170 11.64 -5.04 -3.18
N ALA A 171 11.05 -6.25 -3.15
CA ALA A 171 10.41 -6.84 -1.98
C ALA A 171 11.42 -7.60 -1.11
N THR A 172 12.44 -6.92 -0.62
CA THR A 172 13.64 -7.46 0.05
C THR A 172 13.50 -7.60 1.56
N GLY A 173 12.52 -6.93 2.18
CA GLY A 173 12.31 -6.95 3.63
C GLY A 173 13.20 -6.00 4.43
N ASP A 174 13.85 -5.05 3.78
CA ASP A 174 14.80 -4.12 4.41
C ASP A 174 14.19 -3.35 5.58
N GLY A 175 12.95 -2.86 5.44
CA GLY A 175 12.27 -2.17 6.53
C GLY A 175 11.97 -3.06 7.73
N ILE A 176 11.73 -4.36 7.51
CA ILE A 176 11.55 -5.34 8.61
C ILE A 176 12.90 -5.55 9.30
N ALA A 177 13.99 -5.63 8.53
CA ALA A 177 15.33 -5.82 9.09
C ALA A 177 15.83 -4.59 9.87
N ALA A 178 15.43 -3.38 9.47
CA ALA A 178 15.83 -2.13 10.13
C ALA A 178 15.06 -1.87 11.44
N ALA A 179 13.82 -2.41 11.59
CA ALA A 179 12.96 -2.18 12.75
C ALA A 179 13.29 -3.08 13.94
#